data_0f76902a4c53af729ede177d61406228
#
_entry.id   0f76902a4c53af729ede177d61406228
#
_cell.length_a   1.000
_cell.length_b   1.000
_cell.length_c   1.000
_cell.angle_alpha   90.00
_cell.angle_beta   90.00
_cell.angle_gamma   90.00
#
_symmetry.space_group_name_H-M   'P 1'
#
loop_
_entity.id
_entity.type
_entity.pdbx_description
1 polymer ?
#
loop_
_entity_poly.entity_id
_entity_poly.type
_entity_poly.pdbx_seq_one_letter_code
_entity_poly.pdbx_strand_id
1 'polypeptide(L)'
;MTTYMDPVLFKHAEEGHFRPFKNYQTRLDQLLTPDENTILHVYLGNQSREPESTYFVDKILEKCPPLLFQANKKGEIPLHLAARYGHSNVVKVLIDRAKARPTDPESGVTEAKKMLRMTNEEQDTALHEAARNRRSHVVEILTKEDRPELSYSANVHGETPLYIAASSWGQEREKVIDEILANCISVLDYGGPNGRTALHAASAVGDHETARKLLAKEKKLTKTTDDNGWSPLHYAAYFSTWLNISVVKVLLEYDASAAYIAETEKKRTALHIAAIQGHVNAMKEIVSRCPACCELVDNRGWNALHYVVASRRTEVFKECLRIPLLDRLKTKKDDKGNTPFHLIAALANENMLWARVLYEGEVYGLNKQKLSIKDIYNGDLAEIQEILESLEDVGRGPFGCRRIVLEETNEKNKKEKDARIKHESLSTPVKRINRI
;
A
#
# COMPACT_ATOMS: atom_id res chain seq x y z
N MET A 1 -35.01 -20.60 -24.37
CA MET A 1 -33.60 -20.82 -24.74
C MET A 1 -32.93 -19.46 -24.87
N THR A 2 -31.96 -19.16 -24.04
CA THR A 2 -31.16 -17.93 -24.14
C THR A 2 -30.30 -18.05 -25.41
N THR A 3 -30.58 -17.23 -26.43
CA THR A 3 -29.80 -17.19 -27.67
C THR A 3 -28.61 -16.26 -27.43
N TYR A 4 -27.41 -16.81 -27.30
CA TYR A 4 -26.19 -16.02 -27.16
C TYR A 4 -25.77 -15.39 -28.50
N MET A 5 -24.89 -14.40 -28.44
CA MET A 5 -24.30 -13.75 -29.60
C MET A 5 -23.66 -14.80 -30.53
N ASP A 6 -24.06 -14.77 -31.80
CA ASP A 6 -23.48 -15.65 -32.81
C ASP A 6 -21.97 -15.43 -32.96
N PRO A 7 -21.13 -16.49 -33.13
CA PRO A 7 -19.69 -16.37 -33.26
C PRO A 7 -19.21 -15.43 -34.39
N VAL A 8 -19.99 -15.34 -35.50
CA VAL A 8 -19.62 -14.43 -36.59
C VAL A 8 -19.86 -12.97 -36.16
N LEU A 9 -20.99 -12.71 -35.49
CA LEU A 9 -21.27 -11.38 -34.92
C LEU A 9 -20.26 -11.00 -33.82
N PHE A 10 -19.86 -11.96 -32.98
CA PHE A 10 -18.82 -11.77 -31.97
C PHE A 10 -17.52 -11.28 -32.62
N LYS A 11 -17.04 -11.97 -33.67
CA LYS A 11 -15.83 -11.58 -34.39
C LYS A 11 -15.95 -10.18 -35.01
N HIS A 12 -17.08 -9.84 -35.58
CA HIS A 12 -17.33 -8.49 -36.13
C HIS A 12 -17.35 -7.42 -35.02
N ALA A 13 -17.89 -7.74 -33.84
CA ALA A 13 -17.82 -6.84 -32.68
C ALA A 13 -16.38 -6.63 -32.22
N GLU A 14 -15.60 -7.71 -32.08
CA GLU A 14 -14.20 -7.69 -31.73
C GLU A 14 -13.36 -6.81 -32.66
N GLU A 15 -13.58 -6.94 -33.98
CA GLU A 15 -12.88 -6.20 -35.04
C GLU A 15 -13.39 -4.78 -35.24
N GLY A 16 -14.52 -4.39 -34.62
CA GLY A 16 -15.14 -3.07 -34.81
C GLY A 16 -15.85 -2.87 -36.16
N HIS A 17 -16.31 -3.95 -36.80
CA HIS A 17 -16.97 -3.91 -38.06
C HIS A 17 -18.47 -3.62 -37.89
N PHE A 18 -18.91 -2.38 -38.17
CA PHE A 18 -20.29 -1.95 -37.97
C PHE A 18 -21.29 -2.55 -38.97
N ARG A 19 -20.86 -2.90 -40.22
CA ARG A 19 -21.74 -3.28 -41.31
C ARG A 19 -22.75 -4.40 -40.97
N PRO A 20 -22.39 -5.52 -40.28
CA PRO A 20 -23.33 -6.57 -39.89
C PRO A 20 -24.43 -6.09 -38.95
N PHE A 21 -24.11 -5.16 -38.07
CA PHE A 21 -25.04 -4.61 -37.08
C PHE A 21 -26.00 -3.58 -37.67
N LYS A 22 -25.62 -2.92 -38.78
CA LYS A 22 -26.46 -1.91 -39.45
C LYS A 22 -27.84 -2.43 -39.82
N ASN A 23 -27.91 -3.63 -40.37
CA ASN A 23 -29.14 -4.24 -40.88
C ASN A 23 -29.72 -5.28 -39.90
N TYR A 24 -29.18 -5.41 -38.71
CA TYR A 24 -29.66 -6.36 -37.72
C TYR A 24 -31.07 -5.97 -37.25
N GLN A 25 -32.04 -6.89 -37.43
CA GLN A 25 -33.47 -6.60 -37.20
C GLN A 25 -33.89 -6.71 -35.73
N THR A 26 -33.17 -7.50 -34.95
CA THR A 26 -33.44 -7.66 -33.51
C THR A 26 -32.74 -6.55 -32.69
N ARG A 27 -33.18 -6.36 -31.44
CA ARG A 27 -32.60 -5.37 -30.53
C ARG A 27 -31.15 -5.74 -30.21
N LEU A 28 -30.20 -4.81 -30.43
CA LEU A 28 -28.77 -5.03 -30.21
C LEU A 28 -28.41 -5.21 -28.72
N ASP A 29 -29.22 -4.69 -27.81
CA ASP A 29 -29.09 -4.86 -26.37
C ASP A 29 -29.40 -6.29 -25.88
N GLN A 30 -29.99 -7.13 -26.73
CA GLN A 30 -30.24 -8.54 -26.46
C GLN A 30 -29.13 -9.47 -27.01
N LEU A 31 -28.20 -8.93 -27.79
CA LEU A 31 -27.04 -9.67 -28.28
C LEU A 31 -25.97 -9.75 -27.20
N LEU A 32 -26.00 -10.79 -26.39
CA LEU A 32 -25.11 -10.95 -25.23
C LEU A 32 -24.26 -12.21 -25.36
N THR A 33 -23.05 -12.17 -24.80
CA THR A 33 -22.24 -13.37 -24.56
C THR A 33 -22.76 -14.12 -23.32
N PRO A 34 -22.24 -15.33 -23.00
CA PRO A 34 -22.57 -16.03 -21.75
C PRO A 34 -22.28 -15.23 -20.47
N ASP A 35 -21.30 -14.31 -20.51
CA ASP A 35 -20.98 -13.38 -19.41
C ASP A 35 -21.74 -12.05 -19.54
N GLU A 36 -22.83 -12.03 -20.34
CA GLU A 36 -23.68 -10.87 -20.58
C GLU A 36 -22.91 -9.66 -21.19
N ASN A 37 -21.73 -9.90 -21.78
CA ASN A 37 -21.05 -8.85 -22.51
C ASN A 37 -21.84 -8.42 -23.74
N THR A 38 -22.06 -7.12 -23.85
CA THR A 38 -22.66 -6.50 -25.02
C THR A 38 -21.64 -6.35 -26.17
N ILE A 39 -22.10 -5.93 -27.34
CA ILE A 39 -21.23 -5.59 -28.47
C ILE A 39 -20.08 -4.64 -28.07
N LEU A 40 -20.39 -3.62 -27.24
CA LEU A 40 -19.38 -2.65 -26.79
C LEU A 40 -18.38 -3.26 -25.81
N HIS A 41 -18.81 -4.18 -24.94
CA HIS A 41 -17.91 -4.90 -24.06
C HIS A 41 -16.94 -5.78 -24.84
N VAL A 42 -17.43 -6.50 -25.83
CA VAL A 42 -16.60 -7.35 -26.71
C VAL A 42 -15.58 -6.49 -27.45
N TYR A 43 -16.02 -5.38 -28.06
CA TYR A 43 -15.13 -4.47 -28.78
C TYR A 43 -14.04 -3.93 -27.86
N LEU A 44 -14.41 -3.28 -26.74
CA LEU A 44 -13.47 -2.60 -25.84
C LEU A 44 -12.53 -3.58 -25.14
N GLY A 45 -12.99 -4.77 -24.80
CA GLY A 45 -12.18 -5.80 -24.13
C GLY A 45 -11.09 -6.39 -25.02
N ASN A 46 -11.24 -6.32 -26.33
CA ASN A 46 -10.29 -6.89 -27.30
C ASN A 46 -9.32 -5.85 -27.92
N GLN A 47 -9.53 -4.56 -27.67
CA GLN A 47 -8.59 -3.52 -28.11
C GLN A 47 -7.39 -3.42 -27.16
N SER A 48 -6.22 -3.89 -27.61
CA SER A 48 -4.96 -3.80 -26.83
C SER A 48 -4.39 -2.38 -26.76
N ARG A 49 -4.80 -1.50 -27.67
CA ARG A 49 -4.43 -0.08 -27.76
C ARG A 49 -5.66 0.76 -27.97
N GLU A 50 -5.53 2.07 -27.78
CA GLU A 50 -6.60 3.01 -28.10
C GLU A 50 -6.99 2.86 -29.57
N PRO A 51 -8.30 2.68 -29.89
CA PRO A 51 -8.78 2.58 -31.27
C PRO A 51 -8.45 3.87 -32.05
N GLU A 52 -8.00 3.72 -33.28
CA GLU A 52 -7.73 4.86 -34.17
C GLU A 52 -9.00 5.68 -34.47
N SER A 53 -10.18 5.07 -34.36
CA SER A 53 -11.46 5.71 -34.63
C SER A 53 -12.53 5.27 -33.62
N THR A 54 -13.33 6.21 -33.18
CA THR A 54 -14.52 5.97 -32.34
C THR A 54 -15.77 5.62 -33.17
N TYR A 55 -15.67 5.56 -34.50
CA TYR A 55 -16.76 5.37 -35.41
C TYR A 55 -17.65 4.17 -35.04
N PHE A 56 -17.05 3.04 -34.69
CA PHE A 56 -17.81 1.85 -34.31
C PHE A 56 -18.68 2.10 -33.08
N VAL A 57 -18.12 2.66 -32.02
CA VAL A 57 -18.83 2.98 -30.79
C VAL A 57 -19.95 3.98 -31.05
N ASP A 58 -19.66 5.04 -31.81
CA ASP A 58 -20.65 6.05 -32.17
C ASP A 58 -21.83 5.45 -32.92
N LYS A 59 -21.58 4.62 -33.93
CA LYS A 59 -22.62 4.01 -34.73
C LYS A 59 -23.46 2.98 -34.00
N ILE A 60 -22.85 2.20 -33.11
CA ILE A 60 -23.57 1.26 -32.25
C ILE A 60 -24.49 2.01 -31.29
N LEU A 61 -23.98 3.10 -30.66
CA LEU A 61 -24.77 3.92 -29.72
C LEU A 61 -25.90 4.73 -30.44
N GLU A 62 -25.66 5.18 -31.67
CA GLU A 62 -26.73 5.78 -32.48
C GLU A 62 -27.89 4.80 -32.73
N LYS A 63 -27.57 3.53 -33.01
CA LYS A 63 -28.55 2.50 -33.29
C LYS A 63 -29.22 1.95 -32.04
N CYS A 64 -28.48 1.82 -30.96
CA CYS A 64 -28.97 1.25 -29.71
C CYS A 64 -28.44 2.04 -28.49
N PRO A 65 -29.05 3.19 -28.17
CA PRO A 65 -28.63 4.04 -27.05
C PRO A 65 -28.63 3.37 -25.68
N PRO A 66 -29.46 2.34 -25.37
CA PRO A 66 -29.42 1.65 -24.10
C PRO A 66 -28.07 0.99 -23.76
N LEU A 67 -27.28 0.58 -24.77
CA LEU A 67 -25.97 -0.05 -24.59
C LEU A 67 -24.98 0.82 -23.81
N LEU A 68 -25.20 2.13 -23.72
CA LEU A 68 -24.35 3.06 -22.99
C LEU A 68 -24.27 2.73 -21.47
N PHE A 69 -25.37 2.23 -20.89
CA PHE A 69 -25.52 1.94 -19.47
C PHE A 69 -25.70 0.45 -19.17
N GLN A 70 -25.74 -0.37 -20.19
CA GLN A 70 -25.97 -1.79 -19.99
C GLN A 70 -24.74 -2.44 -19.40
N ALA A 71 -24.91 -3.06 -18.23
CA ALA A 71 -23.87 -3.78 -17.53
C ALA A 71 -23.75 -5.23 -18.03
N ASN A 72 -22.54 -5.80 -17.95
CA ASN A 72 -22.28 -7.22 -18.09
C ASN A 72 -22.52 -7.95 -16.75
N LYS A 73 -22.25 -9.27 -16.72
CA LYS A 73 -22.40 -10.10 -15.52
C LYS A 73 -21.55 -9.65 -14.32
N LYS A 74 -20.49 -8.89 -14.54
CA LYS A 74 -19.65 -8.31 -13.49
C LYS A 74 -20.13 -6.92 -13.03
N GLY A 75 -21.27 -6.45 -13.53
CA GLY A 75 -21.77 -5.10 -13.28
C GLY A 75 -21.00 -4.01 -14.05
N GLU A 76 -20.09 -4.38 -14.97
CA GLU A 76 -19.30 -3.41 -15.72
C GLU A 76 -20.12 -2.84 -16.88
N ILE A 77 -20.19 -1.51 -16.97
CA ILE A 77 -20.67 -0.80 -18.16
C ILE A 77 -19.52 -0.52 -19.13
N PRO A 78 -19.75 -0.17 -20.40
CA PRO A 78 -18.69 0.10 -21.37
C PRO A 78 -17.62 1.11 -20.88
N LEU A 79 -18.02 2.07 -20.03
CA LEU A 79 -17.08 3.05 -19.46
C LEU A 79 -16.01 2.40 -18.57
N HIS A 80 -16.32 1.34 -17.81
CA HIS A 80 -15.34 0.62 -16.99
C HIS A 80 -14.26 -0.01 -17.87
N LEU A 81 -14.63 -0.65 -18.99
CA LEU A 81 -13.67 -1.27 -19.89
C LEU A 81 -12.83 -0.22 -20.61
N ALA A 82 -13.47 0.85 -21.12
CA ALA A 82 -12.76 1.94 -21.78
C ALA A 82 -11.71 2.58 -20.81
N ALA A 83 -12.08 2.72 -19.52
CA ALA A 83 -11.19 3.25 -18.50
C ALA A 83 -10.05 2.27 -18.18
N ARG A 84 -10.32 0.99 -18.02
CA ARG A 84 -9.33 -0.07 -17.76
C ARG A 84 -8.27 -0.14 -18.84
N TYR A 85 -8.69 -0.13 -20.09
CA TYR A 85 -7.76 -0.27 -21.23
C TYR A 85 -7.14 1.06 -21.69
N GLY A 86 -7.65 2.19 -21.19
CA GLY A 86 -7.07 3.52 -21.46
C GLY A 86 -7.55 4.15 -22.76
N HIS A 87 -8.75 3.78 -23.24
CA HIS A 87 -9.35 4.28 -24.48
C HIS A 87 -9.93 5.69 -24.28
N SER A 88 -9.06 6.70 -24.19
CA SER A 88 -9.43 8.06 -23.82
C SER A 88 -10.41 8.73 -24.79
N ASN A 89 -10.31 8.46 -26.10
CA ASN A 89 -11.25 8.99 -27.08
C ASN A 89 -12.62 8.34 -26.95
N VAL A 90 -12.68 7.02 -26.67
CA VAL A 90 -13.94 6.32 -26.41
C VAL A 90 -14.58 6.83 -25.13
N VAL A 91 -13.81 7.04 -24.04
CA VAL A 91 -14.31 7.64 -22.79
C VAL A 91 -15.00 8.98 -23.06
N LYS A 92 -14.40 9.87 -23.86
CA LYS A 92 -15.01 11.16 -24.26
C LYS A 92 -16.34 10.94 -24.97
N VAL A 93 -16.38 10.05 -25.96
CA VAL A 93 -17.61 9.75 -26.70
C VAL A 93 -18.71 9.23 -25.78
N LEU A 94 -18.40 8.29 -24.87
CA LEU A 94 -19.39 7.77 -23.92
C LEU A 94 -19.94 8.88 -23.01
N ILE A 95 -19.09 9.76 -22.52
CA ILE A 95 -19.48 10.91 -21.70
C ILE A 95 -20.35 11.89 -22.49
N ASP A 96 -19.94 12.24 -23.72
CA ASP A 96 -20.70 13.16 -24.58
C ASP A 96 -22.07 12.61 -24.95
N ARG A 97 -22.16 11.30 -25.21
CA ARG A 97 -23.46 10.61 -25.44
C ARG A 97 -24.34 10.62 -24.16
N ALA A 98 -23.75 10.51 -22.98
CA ALA A 98 -24.47 10.62 -21.72
C ALA A 98 -24.97 12.06 -21.48
N LYS A 99 -24.14 13.07 -21.77
CA LYS A 99 -24.50 14.51 -21.67
C LYS A 99 -25.65 14.90 -22.60
N ALA A 100 -25.71 14.28 -23.77
CA ALA A 100 -26.79 14.54 -24.75
C ALA A 100 -28.17 14.04 -24.29
N ARG A 101 -28.26 13.27 -23.21
CA ARG A 101 -29.50 12.81 -22.62
C ARG A 101 -30.14 13.85 -21.69
N PRO A 102 -31.45 13.86 -21.53
CA PRO A 102 -32.13 14.75 -20.61
C PRO A 102 -31.60 14.55 -19.18
N THR A 103 -31.45 15.65 -18.46
CA THR A 103 -31.16 15.62 -17.02
C THR A 103 -32.39 15.06 -16.29
N ASP A 104 -32.18 14.24 -15.28
CA ASP A 104 -33.22 13.72 -14.42
C ASP A 104 -33.91 14.90 -13.70
N PRO A 105 -35.23 15.12 -13.93
CA PRO A 105 -35.92 16.27 -13.39
C PRO A 105 -36.07 16.24 -11.86
N GLU A 106 -36.03 15.05 -11.24
CA GLU A 106 -36.18 14.89 -9.80
C GLU A 106 -34.87 15.12 -9.02
N SER A 107 -33.77 14.56 -9.51
CA SER A 107 -32.46 14.66 -8.85
C SER A 107 -31.61 15.84 -9.32
N GLY A 108 -31.89 16.43 -10.48
CA GLY A 108 -31.03 17.43 -11.12
C GLY A 108 -29.65 16.92 -11.56
N VAL A 109 -29.40 15.61 -11.42
CA VAL A 109 -28.12 14.98 -11.79
C VAL A 109 -28.15 14.63 -13.28
N THR A 110 -27.09 15.02 -14.00
CA THR A 110 -26.95 14.67 -15.42
C THR A 110 -26.66 13.16 -15.57
N GLU A 111 -27.15 12.56 -16.67
CA GLU A 111 -26.86 11.15 -16.98
C GLU A 111 -25.35 10.86 -17.07
N ALA A 112 -24.55 11.85 -17.46
CA ALA A 112 -23.09 11.73 -17.43
C ALA A 112 -22.54 11.57 -16.00
N LYS A 113 -22.96 12.39 -15.05
CA LYS A 113 -22.57 12.24 -13.63
C LYS A 113 -23.02 10.92 -13.05
N LYS A 114 -24.23 10.48 -13.39
CA LYS A 114 -24.75 9.17 -12.97
C LYS A 114 -23.87 8.03 -13.52
N MET A 115 -23.49 8.10 -14.79
CA MET A 115 -22.60 7.11 -15.42
C MET A 115 -21.22 7.06 -14.77
N LEU A 116 -20.63 8.21 -14.41
CA LEU A 116 -19.33 8.27 -13.75
C LEU A 116 -19.33 7.63 -12.35
N ARG A 117 -20.50 7.62 -11.69
CA ARG A 117 -20.71 7.06 -10.34
C ARG A 117 -21.21 5.62 -10.35
N MET A 118 -21.50 5.06 -11.50
CA MET A 118 -21.87 3.65 -11.60
C MET A 118 -20.71 2.77 -11.20
N THR A 119 -21.02 1.73 -10.44
CA THR A 119 -20.03 0.77 -9.92
C THR A 119 -20.29 -0.62 -10.48
N ASN A 120 -19.23 -1.39 -10.62
CA ASN A 120 -19.30 -2.82 -10.90
C ASN A 120 -19.60 -3.62 -9.60
N GLU A 121 -19.56 -4.98 -9.66
CA GLU A 121 -19.79 -5.85 -8.49
C GLU A 121 -18.75 -5.65 -7.36
N GLU A 122 -17.53 -5.25 -7.70
CA GLU A 122 -16.48 -4.89 -6.74
C GLU A 122 -16.64 -3.47 -6.17
N GLN A 123 -17.72 -2.76 -6.54
CA GLN A 123 -17.94 -1.34 -6.26
C GLN A 123 -16.85 -0.42 -6.84
N ASP A 124 -16.11 -0.89 -7.84
CA ASP A 124 -15.21 -0.04 -8.60
C ASP A 124 -15.98 0.86 -9.57
N THR A 125 -15.68 2.15 -9.57
CA THR A 125 -16.07 3.07 -10.63
C THR A 125 -15.06 3.01 -11.79
N ALA A 126 -15.38 3.63 -12.92
CA ALA A 126 -14.43 3.78 -14.02
C ALA A 126 -13.11 4.47 -13.58
N LEU A 127 -13.16 5.35 -12.57
CA LEU A 127 -11.97 5.99 -12.04
C LEU A 127 -11.07 5.01 -11.23
N HIS A 128 -11.65 4.06 -10.48
CA HIS A 128 -10.87 2.99 -9.84
C HIS A 128 -10.13 2.17 -10.89
N GLU A 129 -10.81 1.80 -11.96
CA GLU A 129 -10.21 1.05 -13.07
C GLU A 129 -9.08 1.81 -13.76
N ALA A 130 -9.29 3.10 -14.04
CA ALA A 130 -8.27 3.96 -14.64
C ALA A 130 -7.05 4.11 -13.72
N ALA A 131 -7.26 4.32 -12.42
CA ALA A 131 -6.19 4.46 -11.44
C ALA A 131 -5.39 3.17 -11.29
N ARG A 132 -6.07 2.01 -11.17
CA ARG A 132 -5.45 0.67 -11.06
C ARG A 132 -4.57 0.35 -12.25
N ASN A 133 -5.01 0.74 -13.44
CA ASN A 133 -4.30 0.49 -14.68
C ASN A 133 -3.42 1.67 -15.15
N ARG A 134 -3.27 2.70 -14.32
CA ARG A 134 -2.42 3.88 -14.54
C ARG A 134 -2.71 4.62 -15.84
N ARG A 135 -3.99 4.81 -16.15
CA ARG A 135 -4.47 5.48 -17.36
C ARG A 135 -4.62 6.99 -17.13
N SER A 136 -3.50 7.73 -17.05
CA SER A 136 -3.46 9.13 -16.65
C SER A 136 -4.40 10.02 -17.46
N HIS A 137 -4.43 9.88 -18.80
CA HIS A 137 -5.34 10.65 -19.67
C HIS A 137 -6.82 10.35 -19.39
N VAL A 138 -7.17 9.10 -19.09
CA VAL A 138 -8.55 8.75 -18.71
C VAL A 138 -8.89 9.34 -17.35
N VAL A 139 -7.96 9.24 -16.38
CA VAL A 139 -8.13 9.86 -15.05
C VAL A 139 -8.38 11.36 -15.20
N GLU A 140 -7.60 12.06 -16.04
CA GLU A 140 -7.77 13.48 -16.32
C GLU A 140 -9.18 13.81 -16.83
N ILE A 141 -9.69 13.01 -17.78
CA ILE A 141 -11.04 13.21 -18.35
C ILE A 141 -12.10 13.00 -17.27
N LEU A 142 -12.05 11.85 -16.57
CA LEU A 142 -13.06 11.47 -15.58
C LEU A 142 -13.11 12.48 -14.41
N THR A 143 -11.95 12.92 -13.92
CA THR A 143 -11.86 13.88 -12.80
C THR A 143 -12.33 15.28 -13.17
N LYS A 144 -12.10 15.73 -14.42
CA LYS A 144 -12.58 17.03 -14.90
C LYS A 144 -14.11 17.07 -15.07
N GLU A 145 -14.70 15.94 -15.48
CA GLU A 145 -16.13 15.86 -15.77
C GLU A 145 -17.02 15.83 -14.52
N ASP A 146 -16.54 15.25 -13.41
CA ASP A 146 -17.33 15.13 -12.19
C ASP A 146 -17.13 16.29 -11.19
N ARG A 147 -16.40 17.35 -11.58
CA ARG A 147 -16.24 18.56 -10.75
C ARG A 147 -17.60 19.23 -10.45
N PRO A 148 -17.78 19.85 -9.25
CA PRO A 148 -16.92 19.87 -8.07
C PRO A 148 -17.25 18.81 -7.00
N GLU A 149 -18.15 17.88 -7.30
CA GLU A 149 -18.80 16.99 -6.34
C GLU A 149 -18.14 15.60 -6.23
N LEU A 150 -16.90 15.46 -6.74
CA LEU A 150 -16.19 14.18 -6.72
C LEU A 150 -16.12 13.61 -5.30
N SER A 151 -17.01 12.65 -5.03
CA SER A 151 -16.95 11.78 -3.87
C SER A 151 -16.24 10.49 -4.28
N TYR A 152 -15.05 10.28 -3.78
CA TYR A 152 -14.34 9.02 -3.97
C TYR A 152 -14.77 8.03 -2.90
N SER A 153 -15.87 7.34 -3.13
CA SER A 153 -16.22 6.20 -2.28
C SER A 153 -15.19 5.09 -2.46
N ALA A 154 -14.89 4.40 -1.37
CA ALA A 154 -14.08 3.20 -1.44
C ALA A 154 -14.87 2.05 -2.08
N ASN A 155 -14.17 1.16 -2.77
CA ASN A 155 -14.72 -0.08 -3.31
C ASN A 155 -14.96 -1.12 -2.19
N VAL A 156 -15.40 -2.35 -2.52
CA VAL A 156 -15.64 -3.43 -1.54
C VAL A 156 -14.38 -3.79 -0.72
N HIS A 157 -13.19 -3.50 -1.23
CA HIS A 157 -11.92 -3.74 -0.55
C HIS A 157 -11.50 -2.57 0.34
N GLY A 158 -12.31 -1.52 0.42
CA GLY A 158 -11.99 -0.29 1.14
C GLY A 158 -10.97 0.60 0.42
N GLU A 159 -10.75 0.41 -0.88
CA GLU A 159 -9.76 1.15 -1.66
C GLU A 159 -10.41 2.33 -2.38
N THR A 160 -9.85 3.52 -2.22
CA THR A 160 -10.18 4.68 -3.06
C THR A 160 -9.27 4.74 -4.30
N PRO A 161 -9.65 5.44 -5.39
CA PRO A 161 -8.77 5.62 -6.54
C PRO A 161 -7.41 6.20 -6.19
N LEU A 162 -7.33 7.12 -5.22
CA LEU A 162 -6.08 7.71 -4.76
C LEU A 162 -5.21 6.69 -4.01
N TYR A 163 -5.83 5.84 -3.15
CA TYR A 163 -5.12 4.77 -2.47
C TYR A 163 -4.55 3.75 -3.47
N ILE A 164 -5.35 3.34 -4.46
CA ILE A 164 -4.92 2.44 -5.53
C ILE A 164 -3.72 3.03 -6.29
N ALA A 165 -3.81 4.31 -6.69
CA ALA A 165 -2.71 4.98 -7.38
C ALA A 165 -1.44 5.03 -6.51
N ALA A 166 -1.56 5.40 -5.22
CA ALA A 166 -0.44 5.50 -4.29
C ALA A 166 0.22 4.15 -3.97
N SER A 167 -0.55 3.04 -4.02
CA SER A 167 -0.05 1.68 -3.78
C SER A 167 0.56 1.01 -5.01
N SER A 168 0.39 1.59 -6.20
CA SER A 168 0.85 1.02 -7.47
C SER A 168 2.33 1.34 -7.75
N TRP A 169 2.95 0.57 -8.68
CA TRP A 169 4.31 0.79 -9.19
C TRP A 169 4.29 1.05 -10.70
N GLY A 170 5.26 1.80 -11.19
CA GLY A 170 5.52 1.95 -12.62
C GLY A 170 5.30 3.36 -13.17
N GLN A 171 5.53 3.50 -14.47
CA GLN A 171 5.36 4.75 -15.20
C GLN A 171 3.90 5.22 -15.16
N GLU A 172 3.67 6.51 -15.39
CA GLU A 172 2.36 7.17 -15.38
C GLU A 172 1.66 7.28 -14.01
N ARG A 173 2.10 6.53 -12.96
CA ARG A 173 1.52 6.60 -11.62
C ARG A 173 1.50 8.03 -11.07
N GLU A 174 2.61 8.73 -11.22
CA GLU A 174 2.76 10.10 -10.72
C GLU A 174 1.75 11.04 -11.37
N LYS A 175 1.55 10.93 -12.68
CA LYS A 175 0.54 11.72 -13.40
C LYS A 175 -0.88 11.40 -12.93
N VAL A 176 -1.19 10.12 -12.67
CA VAL A 176 -2.49 9.72 -12.12
C VAL A 176 -2.74 10.39 -10.76
N ILE A 177 -1.75 10.37 -9.88
CA ILE A 177 -1.82 11.01 -8.57
C ILE A 177 -2.01 12.53 -8.72
N ASP A 178 -1.24 13.16 -9.62
CA ASP A 178 -1.32 14.59 -9.88
C ASP A 178 -2.71 14.99 -10.39
N GLU A 179 -3.27 14.24 -11.33
CA GLU A 179 -4.61 14.50 -11.87
C GLU A 179 -5.71 14.33 -10.80
N ILE A 180 -5.61 13.29 -9.97
CA ILE A 180 -6.55 13.12 -8.86
C ILE A 180 -6.42 14.29 -7.87
N LEU A 181 -5.22 14.64 -7.43
CA LEU A 181 -4.98 15.71 -6.46
C LEU A 181 -5.29 17.12 -7.00
N ALA A 182 -5.09 17.36 -8.30
CA ALA A 182 -5.37 18.64 -8.94
C ALA A 182 -6.86 18.90 -9.13
N ASN A 183 -7.63 17.84 -9.39
CA ASN A 183 -9.03 17.96 -9.76
C ASN A 183 -10.00 17.80 -8.57
N CYS A 184 -9.52 17.36 -7.41
CA CYS A 184 -10.31 17.19 -6.21
C CYS A 184 -10.29 18.46 -5.36
N ILE A 185 -11.40 19.16 -5.34
CA ILE A 185 -11.49 20.49 -4.71
C ILE A 185 -12.13 20.41 -3.31
N SER A 186 -13.07 19.49 -3.07
CA SER A 186 -13.92 19.53 -1.87
C SER A 186 -13.55 18.56 -0.76
N VAL A 187 -13.56 17.28 -0.98
CA VAL A 187 -13.25 16.28 0.05
C VAL A 187 -12.49 15.14 -0.61
N LEU A 188 -11.19 15.11 -0.37
CA LEU A 188 -10.38 13.97 -0.75
C LEU A 188 -10.56 12.88 0.30
N ASP A 189 -11.12 11.76 -0.08
CA ASP A 189 -11.00 10.56 0.72
C ASP A 189 -9.63 9.94 0.48
N TYR A 190 -8.78 10.04 1.51
CA TYR A 190 -7.45 9.42 1.50
C TYR A 190 -7.49 7.95 1.91
N GLY A 191 -8.69 7.42 2.18
CA GLY A 191 -8.93 6.12 2.77
C GLY A 191 -8.47 4.94 1.92
N GLY A 192 -8.13 3.88 2.63
CA GLY A 192 -7.74 2.58 2.12
C GLY A 192 -8.16 1.47 3.10
N PRO A 193 -7.91 0.20 2.77
CA PRO A 193 -8.34 -0.93 3.57
C PRO A 193 -7.71 -0.93 4.97
N ASN A 194 -8.47 -1.41 5.98
CA ASN A 194 -8.02 -1.55 7.36
C ASN A 194 -7.52 -0.23 8.00
N GLY A 195 -8.22 0.87 7.77
CA GLY A 195 -7.88 2.20 8.32
C GLY A 195 -6.63 2.85 7.69
N ARG A 196 -6.01 2.24 6.69
CA ARG A 196 -4.87 2.82 5.97
C ARG A 196 -5.28 4.01 5.13
N THR A 197 -4.33 4.88 4.82
CA THR A 197 -4.51 6.02 3.92
C THR A 197 -3.57 5.91 2.73
N ALA A 198 -3.78 6.72 1.70
CA ALA A 198 -2.85 6.83 0.57
C ALA A 198 -1.41 7.14 1.01
N LEU A 199 -1.23 7.85 2.14
CA LEU A 199 0.10 8.11 2.70
C LEU A 199 0.75 6.85 3.28
N HIS A 200 -0.03 5.94 3.89
CA HIS A 200 0.48 4.62 4.30
C HIS A 200 0.95 3.81 3.08
N ALA A 201 0.17 3.83 2.00
CA ALA A 201 0.52 3.15 0.75
C ALA A 201 1.81 3.74 0.13
N ALA A 202 1.91 5.06 0.00
CA ALA A 202 3.11 5.74 -0.48
C ALA A 202 4.33 5.42 0.39
N SER A 203 4.14 5.35 1.72
CA SER A 203 5.20 5.00 2.67
C SER A 203 5.67 3.55 2.52
N ALA A 204 4.75 2.63 2.27
CA ALA A 204 5.07 1.21 2.05
C ALA A 204 5.87 0.99 0.76
N VAL A 205 5.53 1.71 -0.31
CA VAL A 205 6.24 1.60 -1.60
C VAL A 205 7.51 2.46 -1.67
N GLY A 206 7.77 3.31 -0.69
CA GLY A 206 8.95 4.17 -0.64
C GLY A 206 8.87 5.40 -1.54
N ASP A 207 7.66 5.84 -1.89
CA ASP A 207 7.43 6.99 -2.78
C ASP A 207 7.37 8.31 -2.01
N HIS A 208 8.51 8.97 -1.92
CA HIS A 208 8.64 10.24 -1.21
C HIS A 208 8.00 11.44 -1.94
N GLU A 209 7.91 11.41 -3.28
CA GLU A 209 7.27 12.48 -4.03
C GLU A 209 5.75 12.46 -3.82
N THR A 210 5.12 11.29 -3.92
CA THR A 210 3.70 11.13 -3.57
C THR A 210 3.44 11.51 -2.13
N ALA A 211 4.30 11.07 -1.18
CA ALA A 211 4.17 11.45 0.22
C ALA A 211 4.21 12.97 0.40
N ARG A 212 5.12 13.67 -0.28
CA ARG A 212 5.23 15.13 -0.24
C ARG A 212 3.97 15.82 -0.78
N LYS A 213 3.45 15.35 -1.91
CA LYS A 213 2.22 15.88 -2.52
C LYS A 213 1.00 15.71 -1.61
N LEU A 214 0.85 14.53 -1.00
CA LEU A 214 -0.24 14.24 -0.05
C LEU A 214 -0.14 15.14 1.18
N LEU A 215 1.04 15.28 1.77
CA LEU A 215 1.28 16.10 2.96
C LEU A 215 1.16 17.60 2.71
N ALA A 216 1.45 18.06 1.51
CA ALA A 216 1.20 19.45 1.10
C ALA A 216 -0.30 19.77 1.08
N LYS A 217 -1.17 18.79 0.83
CA LYS A 217 -2.62 18.94 0.86
C LYS A 217 -3.19 18.74 2.27
N GLU A 218 -2.75 17.71 2.99
CA GLU A 218 -3.27 17.37 4.33
C GLU A 218 -2.15 16.87 5.25
N LYS A 219 -1.58 17.79 6.03
CA LYS A 219 -0.50 17.49 6.98
C LYS A 219 -0.90 16.49 8.07
N LYS A 220 -2.18 16.45 8.46
CA LYS A 220 -2.65 15.56 9.54
C LYS A 220 -2.47 14.09 9.23
N LEU A 221 -2.32 13.73 7.94
CA LEU A 221 -2.06 12.35 7.51
C LEU A 221 -0.80 11.75 8.16
N THR A 222 0.17 12.57 8.60
CA THR A 222 1.37 12.08 9.31
C THR A 222 1.04 11.29 10.56
N LYS A 223 -0.08 11.61 11.22
CA LYS A 223 -0.51 11.02 12.50
C LYS A 223 -1.69 10.06 12.39
N THR A 224 -2.23 9.88 11.20
CA THR A 224 -3.27 8.85 11.03
C THR A 224 -2.68 7.48 11.25
N THR A 225 -3.46 6.59 11.84
CA THR A 225 -3.03 5.19 12.06
C THR A 225 -4.01 4.24 11.40
N ASP A 226 -3.50 3.10 10.98
CA ASP A 226 -4.33 1.98 10.57
C ASP A 226 -5.00 1.31 11.79
N ASP A 227 -5.81 0.28 11.56
CA ASP A 227 -6.54 -0.45 12.61
C ASP A 227 -5.61 -1.13 13.64
N ASN A 228 -4.33 -1.33 13.31
CA ASN A 228 -3.32 -1.86 14.22
C ASN A 228 -2.51 -0.76 14.92
N GLY A 229 -2.84 0.51 14.71
CA GLY A 229 -2.12 1.65 15.26
C GLY A 229 -0.83 2.02 14.51
N TRP A 230 -0.58 1.44 13.33
CA TRP A 230 0.59 1.77 12.53
C TRP A 230 0.38 3.10 11.80
N SER A 231 1.27 4.05 12.01
CA SER A 231 1.31 5.32 11.26
C SER A 231 2.10 5.16 9.95
N PRO A 232 2.00 6.11 9.00
CA PRO A 232 2.86 6.12 7.81
C PRO A 232 4.35 6.00 8.12
N LEU A 233 4.80 6.57 9.25
CA LEU A 233 6.21 6.46 9.67
C LEU A 233 6.59 5.02 10.08
N HIS A 234 5.68 4.24 10.66
CA HIS A 234 5.91 2.82 10.92
C HIS A 234 6.11 2.03 9.62
N TYR A 235 5.27 2.29 8.61
CA TYR A 235 5.40 1.69 7.28
C TYR A 235 6.72 2.08 6.63
N ALA A 236 7.06 3.38 6.64
CA ALA A 236 8.33 3.84 6.11
C ALA A 236 9.53 3.21 6.83
N ALA A 237 9.49 3.08 8.16
CA ALA A 237 10.53 2.45 8.96
C ALA A 237 10.67 0.95 8.69
N TYR A 238 9.55 0.25 8.43
CA TYR A 238 9.54 -1.17 8.13
C TYR A 238 10.08 -1.49 6.73
N PHE A 239 9.63 -0.74 5.71
CA PHE A 239 9.98 -0.96 4.31
C PHE A 239 11.22 -0.17 3.85
N SER A 240 11.79 0.66 4.73
CA SER A 240 13.02 1.39 4.45
C SER A 240 14.13 0.42 4.05
N THR A 241 14.96 0.84 3.10
CA THR A 241 16.20 0.13 2.78
C THR A 241 17.37 1.02 3.17
N TRP A 242 18.58 0.43 3.22
CA TRP A 242 19.79 1.21 3.47
C TRP A 242 20.04 2.30 2.40
N LEU A 243 19.47 2.13 1.21
CA LEU A 243 19.56 3.09 0.09
C LEU A 243 18.45 4.12 0.07
N ASN A 244 17.27 3.81 0.62
CA ASN A 244 16.09 4.66 0.47
C ASN A 244 15.41 4.94 1.82
N ILE A 245 15.75 6.09 2.40
CA ILE A 245 15.12 6.65 3.62
C ILE A 245 14.33 7.93 3.32
N SER A 246 14.11 8.22 2.03
CA SER A 246 13.54 9.50 1.59
C SER A 246 12.16 9.76 2.17
N VAL A 247 11.32 8.71 2.27
CA VAL A 247 9.98 8.86 2.87
C VAL A 247 10.07 9.15 4.36
N VAL A 248 10.98 8.47 5.09
CA VAL A 248 11.21 8.75 6.53
C VAL A 248 11.57 10.23 6.73
N LYS A 249 12.47 10.77 5.90
CA LYS A 249 12.85 12.18 5.92
C LYS A 249 11.66 13.10 5.69
N VAL A 250 10.89 12.86 4.62
CA VAL A 250 9.72 13.67 4.29
C VAL A 250 8.70 13.68 5.43
N LEU A 251 8.36 12.52 5.98
CA LEU A 251 7.39 12.43 7.08
C LEU A 251 7.85 13.24 8.31
N LEU A 252 9.13 13.12 8.68
CA LEU A 252 9.70 13.82 9.83
C LEU A 252 9.94 15.33 9.57
N GLU A 253 10.14 15.76 8.32
CA GLU A 253 10.17 17.15 7.92
C GLU A 253 8.81 17.83 8.12
N TYR A 254 7.74 17.15 7.78
CA TYR A 254 6.39 17.67 7.99
C TYR A 254 5.95 17.61 9.44
N ASP A 255 6.24 16.51 10.15
CA ASP A 255 5.88 16.36 11.55
C ASP A 255 6.78 15.37 12.31
N ALA A 256 7.82 15.88 12.97
CA ALA A 256 8.73 15.07 13.79
C ALA A 256 8.02 14.35 14.94
N SER A 257 6.88 14.89 15.42
CA SER A 257 6.12 14.27 16.51
C SER A 257 5.42 12.96 16.13
N ALA A 258 5.36 12.62 14.83
CA ALA A 258 4.93 11.30 14.37
C ALA A 258 5.81 10.15 14.94
N ALA A 259 7.06 10.45 15.32
CA ALA A 259 7.96 9.49 15.96
C ALA A 259 7.52 9.03 17.37
N TYR A 260 6.59 9.75 18.01
CA TYR A 260 6.02 9.34 19.31
C TYR A 260 4.84 8.37 19.20
N ILE A 261 4.31 8.15 18.02
CA ILE A 261 3.17 7.24 17.83
C ILE A 261 3.64 5.81 18.10
N ALA A 262 2.86 5.10 18.92
CA ALA A 262 3.07 3.70 19.24
C ALA A 262 1.91 2.85 18.71
N GLU A 263 2.22 1.70 18.10
CA GLU A 263 1.21 0.76 17.62
C GLU A 263 0.46 0.07 18.76
N THR A 264 -0.68 -0.59 18.46
CA THR A 264 -1.61 -1.06 19.49
C THR A 264 -1.19 -2.35 20.18
N GLU A 265 -0.49 -3.27 19.51
CA GLU A 265 -0.18 -4.63 20.01
C GLU A 265 0.86 -4.60 21.13
N LYS A 266 2.05 -4.05 20.84
CA LYS A 266 3.20 -4.04 21.77
C LYS A 266 3.67 -2.63 22.14
N LYS A 267 2.99 -1.59 21.70
CA LYS A 267 3.39 -0.18 21.92
C LYS A 267 4.74 0.18 21.28
N ARG A 268 5.10 -0.47 20.18
CA ARG A 268 6.33 -0.16 19.44
C ARG A 268 6.14 1.12 18.64
N THR A 269 7.16 1.95 18.62
CA THR A 269 7.25 3.14 17.76
C THR A 269 7.96 2.81 16.45
N ALA A 270 7.95 3.73 15.51
CA ALA A 270 8.69 3.60 14.25
C ALA A 270 10.20 3.36 14.48
N LEU A 271 10.79 3.90 15.57
CA LEU A 271 12.17 3.64 15.94
C LEU A 271 12.39 2.16 16.33
N HIS A 272 11.47 1.56 17.07
CA HIS A 272 11.52 0.13 17.40
C HIS A 272 11.37 -0.74 16.15
N ILE A 273 10.49 -0.36 15.22
CA ILE A 273 10.32 -1.06 13.95
C ILE A 273 11.58 -1.00 13.10
N ALA A 274 12.20 0.19 12.98
CA ALA A 274 13.48 0.35 12.28
C ALA A 274 14.58 -0.52 12.90
N ALA A 275 14.62 -0.62 14.24
CA ALA A 275 15.56 -1.46 14.98
C ALA A 275 15.38 -2.95 14.69
N ILE A 276 14.15 -3.46 14.68
CA ILE A 276 13.83 -4.84 14.32
C ILE A 276 14.30 -5.16 12.90
N GLN A 277 14.09 -4.24 11.95
CA GLN A 277 14.51 -4.41 10.56
C GLN A 277 16.02 -4.17 10.35
N GLY A 278 16.71 -3.63 11.34
CA GLY A 278 18.14 -3.28 11.23
C GLY A 278 18.41 -2.09 10.30
N HIS A 279 17.45 -1.20 10.16
CA HIS A 279 17.53 -0.03 9.27
C HIS A 279 18.20 1.15 9.99
N VAL A 280 19.53 1.10 10.19
CA VAL A 280 20.30 2.09 10.95
C VAL A 280 20.12 3.51 10.43
N ASN A 281 20.09 3.71 9.11
CA ASN A 281 19.89 5.04 8.53
C ASN A 281 18.50 5.64 8.89
N ALA A 282 17.45 4.81 8.92
CA ALA A 282 16.14 5.24 9.38
C ALA A 282 16.16 5.57 10.88
N MET A 283 16.80 4.72 11.70
CA MET A 283 16.98 5.01 13.14
C MET A 283 17.71 6.33 13.35
N LYS A 284 18.82 6.56 12.64
CA LYS A 284 19.60 7.80 12.72
C LYS A 284 18.76 9.03 12.35
N GLU A 285 17.98 8.96 11.28
CA GLU A 285 17.11 10.07 10.86
C GLU A 285 16.02 10.34 11.91
N ILE A 286 15.36 9.28 12.43
CA ILE A 286 14.31 9.41 13.46
C ILE A 286 14.88 10.09 14.71
N VAL A 287 16.00 9.61 15.24
CA VAL A 287 16.57 10.17 16.48
C VAL A 287 17.17 11.56 16.28
N SER A 288 17.65 11.90 15.08
CA SER A 288 18.16 13.23 14.80
C SER A 288 17.05 14.30 14.74
N ARG A 289 15.86 13.92 14.24
CA ARG A 289 14.70 14.81 14.14
C ARG A 289 13.85 14.85 15.42
N CYS A 290 13.83 13.76 16.14
CA CYS A 290 13.07 13.61 17.38
C CYS A 290 13.91 12.90 18.47
N PRO A 291 14.88 13.59 19.10
CA PRO A 291 15.79 12.97 20.08
C PRO A 291 15.09 12.29 21.25
N ALA A 292 14.02 12.89 21.77
CA ALA A 292 13.29 12.37 22.91
C ALA A 292 12.51 11.07 22.61
N CYS A 293 12.31 10.69 21.35
CA CYS A 293 11.66 9.41 21.01
C CYS A 293 12.52 8.20 21.44
N CYS A 294 13.82 8.39 21.69
CA CYS A 294 14.69 7.35 22.24
C CYS A 294 14.28 6.88 23.65
N GLU A 295 13.55 7.72 24.40
CA GLU A 295 13.11 7.38 25.75
C GLU A 295 11.86 6.48 25.78
N LEU A 296 11.20 6.33 24.64
CA LEU A 296 10.04 5.48 24.54
C LEU A 296 10.42 4.00 24.58
N VAL A 297 9.58 3.25 25.27
CA VAL A 297 9.72 1.78 25.41
C VAL A 297 8.40 1.11 25.02
N ASP A 298 8.49 -0.16 24.67
CA ASP A 298 7.32 -1.00 24.41
C ASP A 298 6.60 -1.41 25.72
N ASN A 299 5.59 -2.26 25.63
CA ASN A 299 4.85 -2.78 26.80
C ASN A 299 5.64 -3.76 27.68
N ARG A 300 6.90 -4.05 27.37
CA ARG A 300 7.84 -4.87 28.16
C ARG A 300 9.00 -4.02 28.73
N GLY A 301 8.97 -2.72 28.49
CA GLY A 301 10.08 -1.82 28.83
C GLY A 301 11.25 -1.89 27.83
N TRP A 302 11.09 -2.51 26.66
CA TRP A 302 12.15 -2.61 25.66
C TRP A 302 12.31 -1.29 24.89
N ASN A 303 13.54 -0.79 24.87
CA ASN A 303 13.94 0.32 24.01
C ASN A 303 14.46 -0.19 22.64
N ALA A 304 14.82 0.73 21.76
CA ALA A 304 15.28 0.39 20.40
C ALA A 304 16.50 -0.56 20.39
N LEU A 305 17.46 -0.45 21.34
CA LEU A 305 18.61 -1.35 21.37
C LEU A 305 18.28 -2.77 21.78
N HIS A 306 17.27 -3.00 22.63
CA HIS A 306 16.76 -4.35 22.89
C HIS A 306 16.27 -5.01 21.60
N TYR A 307 15.56 -4.26 20.77
CA TYR A 307 15.09 -4.75 19.47
C TYR A 307 16.21 -4.95 18.46
N VAL A 308 17.27 -4.12 18.48
CA VAL A 308 18.47 -4.37 17.67
C VAL A 308 19.11 -5.70 18.04
N VAL A 309 19.22 -6.03 19.34
CA VAL A 309 19.72 -7.34 19.79
C VAL A 309 18.81 -8.46 19.30
N ALA A 310 17.48 -8.31 19.44
CA ALA A 310 16.50 -9.27 18.96
C ALA A 310 16.56 -9.47 17.44
N SER A 311 17.01 -8.48 16.66
CA SER A 311 17.24 -8.64 15.22
C SER A 311 18.40 -9.58 14.87
N ARG A 312 19.18 -10.00 15.87
CA ARG A 312 20.35 -10.89 15.75
C ARG A 312 21.45 -10.40 14.79
N ARG A 313 21.54 -9.09 14.54
CA ARG A 313 22.50 -8.45 13.61
C ARG A 313 23.58 -7.69 14.39
N THR A 314 24.73 -8.31 14.62
CA THR A 314 25.83 -7.74 15.40
C THR A 314 26.39 -6.44 14.83
N GLU A 315 26.50 -6.34 13.50
CA GLU A 315 27.02 -5.13 12.85
C GLU A 315 26.06 -3.94 13.01
N VAL A 316 24.72 -4.20 12.93
CA VAL A 316 23.71 -3.17 13.20
C VAL A 316 23.83 -2.65 14.63
N PHE A 317 24.04 -3.56 15.60
CA PHE A 317 24.24 -3.17 17.01
C PHE A 317 25.48 -2.27 17.17
N LYS A 318 26.62 -2.66 16.59
CA LYS A 318 27.85 -1.86 16.62
C LYS A 318 27.68 -0.49 15.98
N GLU A 319 26.98 -0.42 14.87
CA GLU A 319 26.66 0.86 14.21
C GLU A 319 25.76 1.74 15.09
N CYS A 320 24.76 1.17 15.75
CA CYS A 320 23.88 1.90 16.67
C CYS A 320 24.66 2.50 17.85
N LEU A 321 25.66 1.80 18.39
CA LEU A 321 26.51 2.32 19.47
C LEU A 321 27.39 3.53 19.04
N ARG A 322 27.61 3.74 17.74
CA ARG A 322 28.30 4.95 17.22
C ARG A 322 27.39 6.17 17.18
N ILE A 323 26.09 6.00 17.42
CA ILE A 323 25.10 7.09 17.47
C ILE A 323 24.90 7.47 18.94
N PRO A 324 25.34 8.66 19.40
CA PRO A 324 25.37 8.99 20.82
C PRO A 324 24.03 8.86 21.55
N LEU A 325 22.92 9.16 20.86
CA LEU A 325 21.58 9.05 21.42
C LEU A 325 21.15 7.58 21.63
N LEU A 326 21.55 6.69 20.74
CA LEU A 326 21.26 5.26 20.86
C LEU A 326 22.23 4.58 21.84
N ASP A 327 23.51 5.00 21.87
CA ASP A 327 24.48 4.44 22.82
C ASP A 327 24.03 4.58 24.28
N ARG A 328 23.37 5.69 24.63
CA ARG A 328 22.83 5.90 26.00
C ARG A 328 21.77 4.84 26.39
N LEU A 329 21.17 4.15 25.44
CA LEU A 329 20.14 3.13 25.70
C LEU A 329 20.73 1.80 26.19
N LYS A 330 22.04 1.56 26.02
CA LYS A 330 22.73 0.30 26.36
C LYS A 330 22.65 -0.06 27.86
N THR A 331 22.48 0.93 28.74
CA THR A 331 22.40 0.75 30.20
C THR A 331 20.95 0.78 30.72
N LYS A 332 19.97 1.11 29.86
CA LYS A 332 18.55 1.16 30.25
C LYS A 332 18.00 -0.24 30.40
N LYS A 333 17.25 -0.44 31.48
CA LYS A 333 16.66 -1.73 31.87
C LYS A 333 15.21 -1.85 31.36
N ASP A 334 14.85 -3.03 30.94
CA ASP A 334 13.46 -3.42 30.67
C ASP A 334 12.70 -3.73 31.99
N ASP A 335 11.44 -4.16 31.88
CA ASP A 335 10.58 -4.48 33.01
C ASP A 335 11.09 -5.67 33.83
N LYS A 336 11.93 -6.54 33.28
CA LYS A 336 12.62 -7.63 33.98
C LYS A 336 13.98 -7.21 34.56
N GLY A 337 14.38 -5.96 34.34
CA GLY A 337 15.66 -5.41 34.76
C GLY A 337 16.81 -5.74 33.80
N ASN A 338 16.54 -6.35 32.66
CA ASN A 338 17.55 -6.67 31.67
C ASN A 338 17.93 -5.43 30.86
N THR A 339 19.20 -5.21 30.64
CA THR A 339 19.73 -4.26 29.66
C THR A 339 19.90 -4.98 28.32
N PRO A 340 20.12 -4.28 27.20
CA PRO A 340 20.49 -4.90 25.93
C PRO A 340 21.66 -5.90 26.06
N PHE A 341 22.61 -5.64 26.97
CA PHE A 341 23.76 -6.54 27.20
C PHE A 341 23.42 -7.83 27.95
N HIS A 342 22.36 -7.85 28.79
CA HIS A 342 21.85 -9.10 29.35
C HIS A 342 21.28 -9.99 28.26
N LEU A 343 20.57 -9.40 27.24
CA LEU A 343 20.09 -10.14 26.09
C LEU A 343 21.23 -10.65 25.19
N ILE A 344 22.30 -9.82 25.02
CA ILE A 344 23.50 -10.24 24.29
C ILE A 344 24.19 -11.42 25.01
N ALA A 345 24.24 -11.43 26.35
CA ALA A 345 24.85 -12.52 27.09
C ALA A 345 24.14 -13.85 26.86
N ALA A 346 22.79 -13.85 26.78
CA ALA A 346 22.03 -15.03 26.42
C ALA A 346 22.32 -15.54 25.00
N LEU A 347 22.43 -14.63 24.02
CA LEU A 347 22.79 -14.98 22.64
C LEU A 347 24.26 -15.40 22.49
N ALA A 348 25.16 -14.84 23.27
CA ALA A 348 26.60 -15.10 23.21
C ALA A 348 26.96 -16.54 23.59
N ASN A 349 26.14 -17.19 24.40
CA ASN A 349 26.29 -18.60 24.77
C ASN A 349 26.21 -19.52 23.53
N GLU A 350 25.39 -19.16 22.55
CA GLU A 350 25.19 -19.91 21.31
C GLU A 350 25.95 -19.35 20.09
N ASN A 351 26.44 -18.10 20.17
CA ASN A 351 26.97 -17.41 19.00
C ASN A 351 28.23 -16.59 19.31
N MET A 352 29.38 -17.03 18.78
CA MET A 352 30.70 -16.41 18.94
C MET A 352 30.76 -14.93 18.54
N LEU A 353 29.93 -14.48 17.60
CA LEU A 353 29.93 -13.07 17.17
C LEU A 353 29.38 -12.17 18.29
N TRP A 354 28.33 -12.62 18.99
CA TRP A 354 27.80 -11.91 20.15
C TRP A 354 28.73 -11.99 21.37
N ALA A 355 29.44 -13.10 21.56
CA ALA A 355 30.47 -13.20 22.60
C ALA A 355 31.55 -12.14 22.41
N ARG A 356 31.97 -11.87 21.18
CA ARG A 356 32.94 -10.79 20.89
C ARG A 356 32.37 -9.40 21.22
N VAL A 357 31.12 -9.12 20.90
CA VAL A 357 30.46 -7.87 21.28
C VAL A 357 30.40 -7.71 22.80
N LEU A 358 30.17 -8.81 23.51
CA LEU A 358 30.11 -8.81 24.98
C LEU A 358 31.46 -8.43 25.62
N TYR A 359 32.59 -8.94 25.08
CA TYR A 359 33.94 -8.63 25.59
C TYR A 359 34.38 -7.18 25.35
N GLU A 360 33.86 -6.54 24.31
CA GLU A 360 34.15 -5.15 23.96
C GLU A 360 33.33 -4.13 24.78
N GLY A 361 32.31 -4.61 25.54
CA GLY A 361 31.36 -3.77 26.27
C GLY A 361 31.56 -3.79 27.80
N GLU A 362 31.86 -2.64 28.40
CA GLU A 362 31.81 -2.47 29.85
C GLU A 362 30.39 -2.15 30.30
N VAL A 363 29.63 -3.16 30.73
CA VAL A 363 28.30 -2.95 31.29
C VAL A 363 28.15 -3.74 32.58
N TYR A 364 27.82 -3.02 33.65
CA TYR A 364 27.64 -3.57 35.01
C TYR A 364 26.15 -3.50 35.38
N GLY A 365 25.70 -4.42 36.22
CA GLY A 365 24.39 -4.41 36.83
C GLY A 365 23.77 -5.78 36.93
N LEU A 366 22.78 -5.89 37.80
CA LEU A 366 21.97 -7.10 37.99
C LEU A 366 20.57 -6.83 37.41
N ASN A 367 19.95 -7.87 36.83
CA ASN A 367 18.54 -7.84 36.51
C ASN A 367 17.66 -8.06 37.76
N LYS A 368 16.36 -8.11 37.64
CA LYS A 368 15.45 -8.35 38.78
C LYS A 368 15.58 -9.76 39.39
N GLN A 369 16.09 -10.72 38.66
CA GLN A 369 16.42 -12.06 39.12
C GLN A 369 17.77 -12.11 39.83
N LYS A 370 18.45 -10.95 40.03
CA LYS A 370 19.79 -10.80 40.60
C LYS A 370 20.90 -11.45 39.77
N LEU A 371 20.68 -11.69 38.49
CA LEU A 371 21.68 -12.23 37.58
C LEU A 371 22.47 -11.08 36.94
N SER A 372 23.80 -11.21 36.95
CA SER A 372 24.70 -10.33 36.19
C SER A 372 24.81 -10.84 34.72
N ILE A 373 25.35 -10.01 33.85
CA ILE A 373 25.71 -10.36 32.49
C ILE A 373 26.61 -11.61 32.46
N LYS A 374 27.54 -11.73 33.41
CA LYS A 374 28.44 -12.87 33.52
C LYS A 374 27.72 -14.15 33.97
N ASP A 375 26.77 -14.02 34.88
CA ASP A 375 25.96 -15.16 35.33
C ASP A 375 25.11 -15.71 34.16
N ILE A 376 24.49 -14.84 33.36
CA ILE A 376 23.73 -15.22 32.17
C ILE A 376 24.63 -15.86 31.11
N TYR A 377 25.83 -15.32 30.87
CA TYR A 377 26.79 -15.86 29.91
C TYR A 377 27.30 -17.25 30.29
N ASN A 378 27.53 -17.50 31.58
CA ASN A 378 28.04 -18.77 32.09
C ASN A 378 26.92 -19.71 32.65
N GLY A 379 25.67 -19.27 32.65
CA GLY A 379 24.56 -20.00 33.26
C GLY A 379 24.07 -21.19 32.46
N ASP A 380 23.24 -22.02 33.10
CA ASP A 380 22.60 -23.16 32.49
C ASP A 380 21.42 -22.73 31.56
N LEU A 381 21.10 -23.54 30.56
CA LEU A 381 20.11 -23.25 29.53
C LEU A 381 18.72 -22.88 30.07
N ALA A 382 18.32 -23.42 31.23
CA ALA A 382 16.99 -23.20 31.81
C ALA A 382 16.78 -21.73 32.26
N GLU A 383 17.83 -21.08 32.82
CA GLU A 383 17.76 -19.67 33.25
C GLU A 383 17.79 -18.68 32.07
N ILE A 384 18.38 -19.10 30.96
CA ILE A 384 18.55 -18.29 29.75
C ILE A 384 17.29 -18.42 28.86
N GLN A 385 16.57 -19.54 28.93
CA GLN A 385 15.45 -19.87 28.06
C GLN A 385 14.38 -18.77 28.02
N GLU A 386 14.02 -18.19 29.15
CA GLU A 386 13.03 -17.11 29.24
C GLU A 386 13.49 -15.84 28.47
N ILE A 387 14.79 -15.56 28.50
CA ILE A 387 15.38 -14.43 27.78
C ILE A 387 15.35 -14.73 26.28
N LEU A 388 15.74 -15.95 25.87
CA LEU A 388 15.74 -16.37 24.46
C LEU A 388 14.32 -16.35 23.86
N GLU A 389 13.33 -16.86 24.56
CA GLU A 389 11.94 -16.82 24.15
C GLU A 389 11.43 -15.38 23.97
N SER A 390 11.85 -14.47 24.86
CA SER A 390 11.51 -13.05 24.74
C SER A 390 12.08 -12.40 23.48
N LEU A 391 13.24 -12.87 22.99
CA LEU A 391 13.87 -12.40 21.77
C LEU A 391 13.14 -12.84 20.50
N GLU A 392 12.41 -13.94 20.54
CA GLU A 392 11.63 -14.41 19.39
C GLU A 392 10.29 -13.70 19.25
N ASP A 393 9.77 -13.14 20.35
CA ASP A 393 8.49 -12.45 20.35
C ASP A 393 8.63 -10.95 20.06
N VAL A 394 8.95 -10.61 18.82
CA VAL A 394 9.07 -9.23 18.35
C VAL A 394 7.75 -8.61 17.83
N GLY A 395 6.66 -9.38 17.79
CA GLY A 395 5.33 -8.94 17.38
C GLY A 395 5.06 -9.08 15.87
N ARG A 396 3.92 -8.55 15.42
CA ARG A 396 3.47 -8.65 14.03
C ARG A 396 3.98 -7.50 13.17
N GLY A 397 4.12 -7.77 11.88
CA GLY A 397 4.46 -6.78 10.87
C GLY A 397 3.25 -5.99 10.36
N PRO A 398 3.45 -5.10 9.36
CA PRO A 398 2.38 -4.37 8.71
C PRO A 398 1.42 -5.33 8.01
N PHE A 399 0.19 -4.88 7.78
CA PHE A 399 -0.89 -5.65 7.16
C PHE A 399 -1.45 -6.79 8.04
N GLY A 400 -1.06 -6.91 9.32
CA GLY A 400 -1.60 -7.86 10.29
C GLY A 400 -1.40 -9.34 9.97
N CYS A 401 -0.66 -9.67 8.91
CA CYS A 401 -0.70 -11.00 8.30
C CYS A 401 0.41 -11.97 8.73
N ARG A 402 1.51 -11.52 9.34
CA ARG A 402 2.58 -12.42 9.79
C ARG A 402 3.33 -11.83 10.99
N ARG A 403 3.71 -12.72 11.93
CA ARG A 403 4.74 -12.43 12.90
C ARG A 403 6.00 -11.99 12.17
N ILE A 404 6.68 -10.96 12.66
CA ILE A 404 7.99 -10.62 12.14
C ILE A 404 8.91 -11.80 12.49
N VAL A 405 9.34 -12.53 11.47
CA VAL A 405 10.27 -13.66 11.65
C VAL A 405 11.69 -13.11 11.56
N LEU A 406 12.45 -13.29 12.61
CA LEU A 406 13.88 -13.01 12.60
C LEU A 406 14.58 -14.21 11.96
N GLU A 407 15.12 -14.03 10.77
CA GLU A 407 15.86 -15.10 10.07
C GLU A 407 17.25 -15.29 10.68
N GLU A 408 17.61 -16.55 10.96
CA GLU A 408 19.01 -16.89 11.24
C GLU A 408 19.87 -16.59 10.01
N THR A 409 20.83 -15.70 10.15
CA THR A 409 21.76 -15.35 9.09
C THR A 409 22.83 -16.41 8.92
N ASN A 410 22.56 -17.44 8.13
CA ASN A 410 23.60 -18.27 7.54
C ASN A 410 24.13 -17.53 6.30
N GLU A 411 25.33 -16.99 6.36
CA GLU A 411 25.94 -16.11 5.34
C GLU A 411 26.02 -16.74 3.92
N LYS A 412 25.92 -18.07 3.77
CA LYS A 412 25.94 -18.75 2.48
C LYS A 412 24.62 -18.68 1.69
N ASN A 413 23.49 -18.45 2.35
CA ASN A 413 22.17 -18.39 1.69
C ASN A 413 21.67 -16.95 1.46
N LYS A 414 22.49 -15.94 1.78
CA LYS A 414 22.11 -14.52 1.77
C LYS A 414 21.73 -14.00 0.39
N LYS A 415 22.43 -14.39 -0.65
CA LYS A 415 22.17 -13.89 -2.03
C LYS A 415 20.90 -14.46 -2.67
N GLU A 416 20.57 -15.72 -2.42
CA GLU A 416 19.36 -16.35 -2.98
C GLU A 416 18.09 -16.04 -2.17
N LYS A 417 18.21 -15.90 -0.81
CA LYS A 417 17.09 -15.54 0.04
C LYS A 417 16.73 -14.06 -0.03
N ASP A 418 17.68 -13.15 -0.10
CA ASP A 418 17.43 -11.71 -0.30
C ASP A 418 16.69 -11.43 -1.62
N ALA A 419 16.94 -12.20 -2.66
CA ALA A 419 16.18 -12.15 -3.91
C ALA A 419 14.76 -12.71 -3.76
N ARG A 420 14.55 -13.79 -3.00
CA ARG A 420 13.22 -14.38 -2.72
C ARG A 420 12.40 -13.53 -1.77
N ILE A 421 13.00 -12.98 -0.71
CA ILE A 421 12.32 -12.09 0.26
C ILE A 421 11.94 -10.78 -0.42
N LYS A 422 12.81 -10.21 -1.27
CA LYS A 422 12.43 -9.09 -2.15
C LYS A 422 11.26 -9.42 -3.07
N HIS A 423 11.22 -10.64 -3.61
CA HIS A 423 10.11 -11.06 -4.48
C HIS A 423 8.84 -11.39 -3.70
N GLU A 424 8.93 -11.97 -2.50
CA GLU A 424 7.77 -12.34 -1.68
C GLU A 424 7.26 -11.17 -0.81
N SER A 425 8.12 -10.33 -0.25
CA SER A 425 7.70 -9.14 0.51
C SER A 425 7.17 -8.03 -0.39
N LEU A 426 7.68 -7.91 -1.62
CA LEU A 426 7.17 -6.99 -2.65
C LEU A 426 6.00 -7.60 -3.44
N SER A 427 5.91 -8.91 -3.58
CA SER A 427 4.83 -9.56 -4.33
C SER A 427 3.60 -9.89 -3.48
N THR A 428 3.72 -10.01 -2.16
CA THR A 428 2.59 -10.37 -1.31
C THR A 428 1.65 -9.19 -1.02
N PRO A 429 2.10 -7.96 -0.73
CA PRO A 429 1.20 -6.81 -0.64
C PRO A 429 0.65 -6.39 -2.01
N VAL A 430 1.51 -6.38 -3.05
CA VAL A 430 1.12 -5.90 -4.38
C VAL A 430 0.31 -6.93 -5.17
N LYS A 431 0.60 -8.26 -5.04
CA LYS A 431 -0.24 -9.29 -5.68
C LYS A 431 -1.60 -9.46 -5.02
N ARG A 432 -1.75 -9.18 -3.71
CA ARG A 432 -3.07 -9.12 -3.07
C ARG A 432 -3.81 -7.83 -3.40
N ILE A 433 -3.13 -6.70 -3.55
CA ILE A 433 -3.73 -5.45 -4.03
C ILE A 433 -4.17 -5.57 -5.50
N ASN A 434 -3.51 -6.45 -6.30
CA ASN A 434 -3.86 -6.66 -7.71
C ASN A 434 -4.73 -7.91 -8.00
N ARG A 435 -5.13 -8.70 -6.98
CA ARG A 435 -5.95 -9.92 -7.18
C ARG A 435 -7.19 -10.03 -6.28
N ILE A 436 -7.47 -9.01 -5.49
CA ILE A 436 -8.72 -8.95 -4.75
C ILE A 436 -9.50 -7.73 -5.17
#